data_eee731c5fdc764dd574b1406cec53b93
#
_entry.id   eee731c5fdc764dd574b1406cec53b93
#
_cell.length_a   1.000
_cell.length_b   1.000
_cell.length_c   1.000
_cell.angle_alpha   90.00
_cell.angle_beta   90.00
_cell.angle_gamma   90.00
#
_symmetry.space_group_name_H-M   'P 1'
#
loop_
_entity.id
_entity.type
_entity.pdbx_description
1 polymer ?
#
loop_
_entity_poly.entity_id
_entity_poly.type
_entity_poly.pdbx_seq_one_letter_code
_entity_poly.pdbx_strand_id
1 'polypeptide(L)'
;MSRNLTPEPVVTGIVETRIGQLRWREYGGSREAAGDKTLLFVHGLLTNSDVWGEVVQDLSQDFWCITLDIPLGSHTIPAREDASLTVAELAQAVNEAAEQLCPHGFTLIGSDTGGVVSQLAAVQEPAGLKRLVLLSCDTEKNFLPLPLRYLQYVAYIPGTMQALRAALHLGWVRRLPIAFGWLVKRELDAAEWNSIIAPLKDAGVRRDLAKVLKGIST
;
A
#
# COMPACT_ATOMS: atom_id res chain seq x y z
N MET A 1 7.65 10.99 25.48
CA MET A 1 6.80 9.79 25.43
C MET A 1 6.51 9.52 23.97
N SER A 2 7.16 8.52 23.37
CA SER A 2 6.85 8.05 22.01
C SER A 2 5.45 7.43 22.08
N ARG A 3 4.45 8.05 21.48
CA ARG A 3 3.16 7.39 21.23
C ARG A 3 3.41 6.37 20.14
N ASN A 4 3.23 5.08 20.43
CA ASN A 4 3.01 4.09 19.38
C ASN A 4 1.75 4.55 18.64
N LEU A 5 1.94 5.16 17.47
CA LEU A 5 0.85 5.80 16.70
C LEU A 5 0.03 4.77 15.91
N THR A 6 0.51 3.54 15.81
CA THR A 6 -0.25 2.47 15.15
C THR A 6 -0.95 1.64 16.20
N PRO A 7 -2.29 1.59 16.22
CA PRO A 7 -3.02 0.72 17.14
C PRO A 7 -2.67 -0.74 16.85
N GLU A 8 -2.76 -1.58 17.87
CA GLU A 8 -2.63 -3.02 17.64
C GLU A 8 -3.86 -3.52 16.87
N PRO A 9 -3.67 -4.29 15.80
CA PRO A 9 -4.78 -4.89 15.08
C PRO A 9 -5.49 -5.93 15.95
N VAL A 10 -6.81 -5.99 15.84
CA VAL A 10 -7.62 -7.03 16.50
C VAL A 10 -7.33 -8.38 15.87
N VAL A 11 -7.18 -8.41 14.54
CA VAL A 11 -6.83 -9.60 13.75
C VAL A 11 -5.79 -9.24 12.71
N THR A 12 -4.87 -10.17 12.47
CA THR A 12 -3.95 -10.13 11.32
C THR A 12 -4.07 -11.46 10.59
N GLY A 13 -4.19 -11.41 9.27
CA GLY A 13 -4.33 -12.60 8.45
C GLY A 13 -3.71 -12.46 7.07
N ILE A 14 -3.89 -13.49 6.28
CA ILE A 14 -3.44 -13.60 4.91
C ILE A 14 -4.65 -13.91 4.03
N VAL A 15 -4.74 -13.28 2.88
CA VAL A 15 -5.74 -13.54 1.85
C VAL A 15 -5.05 -13.96 0.56
N GLU A 16 -5.58 -14.99 -0.08
CA GLU A 16 -5.07 -15.49 -1.36
C GLU A 16 -5.64 -14.68 -2.52
N THR A 17 -4.79 -14.26 -3.44
CA THR A 17 -5.16 -13.53 -4.64
C THR A 17 -4.40 -14.05 -5.86
N ARG A 18 -4.78 -13.60 -7.04
CA ARG A 18 -4.09 -13.94 -8.30
C ARG A 18 -2.60 -13.61 -8.33
N ILE A 19 -2.17 -12.59 -7.60
CA ILE A 19 -0.75 -12.20 -7.53
C ILE A 19 0.01 -12.90 -6.39
N GLY A 20 -0.68 -13.67 -5.54
CA GLY A 20 -0.16 -14.35 -4.37
C GLY A 20 -0.84 -13.89 -3.09
N GLN A 21 -0.17 -14.12 -1.99
CA GLN A 21 -0.67 -13.83 -0.67
C GLN A 21 -0.53 -12.34 -0.31
N LEU A 22 -1.61 -11.74 0.18
CA LEU A 22 -1.59 -10.40 0.75
C LEU A 22 -1.84 -10.48 2.25
N ARG A 23 -1.03 -9.79 3.04
CA ARG A 23 -1.31 -9.59 4.46
C ARG A 23 -2.39 -8.52 4.60
N TRP A 24 -3.30 -8.76 5.53
CA TRP A 24 -4.28 -7.77 5.96
C TRP A 24 -4.30 -7.65 7.48
N ARG A 25 -4.79 -6.52 7.95
CA ARG A 25 -4.99 -6.24 9.38
C ARG A 25 -6.36 -5.62 9.58
N GLU A 26 -6.99 -5.97 10.70
CA GLU A 26 -8.32 -5.56 11.09
C GLU A 26 -8.27 -4.74 12.37
N TYR A 27 -9.04 -3.66 12.38
CA TYR A 27 -9.14 -2.75 13.52
C TYR A 27 -10.61 -2.39 13.77
N GLY A 28 -10.97 -2.21 15.07
CA GLY A 28 -12.32 -1.81 15.48
C GLY A 28 -13.23 -2.98 15.76
N GLY A 29 -14.53 -2.76 15.60
CA GLY A 29 -15.59 -3.71 15.99
C GLY A 29 -15.58 -5.03 15.24
N SER A 30 -16.61 -5.87 15.49
CA SER A 30 -16.69 -7.17 14.84
C SER A 30 -17.17 -7.06 13.39
N ARG A 31 -16.68 -7.97 12.55
CA ARG A 31 -17.09 -8.15 11.15
C ARG A 31 -18.61 -8.27 10.97
N GLU A 32 -19.26 -8.93 11.92
CA GLU A 32 -20.71 -9.19 11.89
C GLU A 32 -21.52 -7.94 12.22
N ALA A 33 -20.99 -7.06 13.08
CA ALA A 33 -21.66 -5.82 13.49
C ALA A 33 -21.41 -4.65 12.51
N ALA A 34 -20.41 -4.75 11.63
CA ALA A 34 -20.01 -3.66 10.75
C ALA A 34 -21.05 -3.30 9.69
N GLY A 35 -21.79 -4.30 9.17
CA GLY A 35 -22.76 -4.08 8.11
C GLY A 35 -22.16 -3.32 6.93
N ASP A 36 -22.65 -2.10 6.67
CA ASP A 36 -22.15 -1.23 5.60
C ASP A 36 -21.01 -0.27 6.04
N LYS A 37 -20.54 -0.38 7.27
CA LYS A 37 -19.50 0.48 7.84
C LYS A 37 -18.08 -0.08 7.68
N THR A 38 -17.83 -0.94 6.69
CA THR A 38 -16.50 -1.48 6.41
C THR A 38 -15.69 -0.52 5.57
N LEU A 39 -14.46 -0.22 6.01
CA LEU A 39 -13.47 0.59 5.30
C LEU A 39 -12.28 -0.30 4.90
N LEU A 40 -11.95 -0.33 3.61
CA LEU A 40 -10.82 -1.06 3.06
C LEU A 40 -9.77 -0.07 2.58
N PHE A 41 -8.56 -0.14 3.15
CA PHE A 41 -7.49 0.83 2.91
C PHE A 41 -6.37 0.25 2.04
N VAL A 42 -5.95 1.02 1.04
CA VAL A 42 -4.89 0.68 0.09
C VAL A 42 -3.81 1.77 0.12
N HIS A 43 -2.60 1.38 0.52
CA HIS A 43 -1.45 2.28 0.69
C HIS A 43 -0.72 2.59 -0.63
N GLY A 44 0.22 3.54 -0.58
CA GLY A 44 1.01 3.99 -1.72
C GLY A 44 2.35 3.28 -1.93
N LEU A 45 3.10 3.78 -2.92
CA LEU A 45 4.42 3.26 -3.29
C LEU A 45 5.44 3.45 -2.14
N LEU A 46 6.28 2.44 -1.93
CA LEU A 46 7.32 2.41 -0.88
C LEU A 46 6.76 2.69 0.53
N THR A 47 5.50 2.35 0.74
CA THR A 47 4.85 2.34 2.06
C THR A 47 4.15 1.00 2.29
N ASN A 48 3.54 0.83 3.44
CA ASN A 48 2.72 -0.34 3.79
C ASN A 48 1.50 0.13 4.62
N SER A 49 0.72 -0.81 5.14
CA SER A 49 -0.50 -0.51 5.89
C SER A 49 -0.27 0.31 7.17
N ASP A 50 0.97 0.42 7.69
CA ASP A 50 1.27 1.22 8.88
C ASP A 50 1.03 2.72 8.67
N VAL A 51 1.03 3.21 7.41
CA VAL A 51 0.70 4.61 7.11
C VAL A 51 -0.71 5.01 7.52
N TRP A 52 -1.59 4.05 7.70
CA TRP A 52 -2.96 4.25 8.13
C TRP A 52 -3.15 4.29 9.65
N GLY A 53 -2.08 4.08 10.43
CA GLY A 53 -2.15 3.90 11.88
C GLY A 53 -2.96 4.96 12.61
N GLU A 54 -2.67 6.25 12.38
CA GLU A 54 -3.42 7.36 13.02
C GLU A 54 -4.89 7.39 12.56
N VAL A 55 -5.12 7.15 11.26
CA VAL A 55 -6.47 7.18 10.67
C VAL A 55 -7.33 6.03 11.19
N VAL A 56 -6.78 4.81 11.24
CA VAL A 56 -7.53 3.65 11.73
C VAL A 56 -7.74 3.73 13.25
N GLN A 57 -6.85 4.39 14.00
CA GLN A 57 -7.03 4.62 15.42
C GLN A 57 -8.29 5.43 15.71
N ASP A 58 -8.54 6.46 14.90
CA ASP A 58 -9.72 7.32 15.08
C ASP A 58 -10.99 6.64 14.52
N LEU A 59 -10.89 6.09 13.30
CA LEU A 59 -12.06 5.54 12.60
C LEU A 59 -12.54 4.20 13.16
N SER A 60 -11.66 3.41 13.76
CA SER A 60 -12.02 2.09 14.30
C SER A 60 -12.98 2.11 15.49
N GLN A 61 -13.27 3.30 16.03
CA GLN A 61 -14.32 3.48 17.04
C GLN A 61 -15.73 3.32 16.46
N ASP A 62 -15.92 3.71 15.19
CA ASP A 62 -17.23 3.73 14.53
C ASP A 62 -17.32 2.80 13.32
N PHE A 63 -16.17 2.40 12.77
CA PHE A 63 -16.03 1.63 11.55
C PHE A 63 -15.23 0.35 11.77
N TRP A 64 -15.49 -0.63 10.97
CA TRP A 64 -14.61 -1.78 10.82
C TRP A 64 -13.58 -1.49 9.74
N CYS A 65 -12.30 -1.34 10.15
CA CYS A 65 -11.22 -0.93 9.28
C CYS A 65 -10.35 -2.13 8.91
N ILE A 66 -10.13 -2.33 7.62
CA ILE A 66 -9.24 -3.36 7.07
C ILE A 66 -8.14 -2.66 6.27
N THR A 67 -6.88 -2.95 6.56
CA THR A 67 -5.75 -2.45 5.79
C THR A 67 -5.08 -3.59 5.05
N LEU A 68 -4.78 -3.39 3.76
CA LEU A 68 -4.07 -4.37 2.91
C LEU A 68 -2.62 -3.94 2.72
N ASP A 69 -1.70 -4.92 2.77
CA ASP A 69 -0.33 -4.76 2.30
C ASP A 69 -0.23 -5.27 0.87
N ILE A 70 -0.36 -4.40 -0.11
CA ILE A 70 -0.17 -4.75 -1.52
C ILE A 70 1.31 -4.60 -1.94
N PRO A 71 1.78 -5.27 -3.00
CA PRO A 71 3.21 -5.37 -3.33
C PRO A 71 3.78 -4.09 -3.95
N LEU A 72 3.75 -2.98 -3.22
CA LEU A 72 4.26 -1.66 -3.64
C LEU A 72 5.65 -1.31 -3.05
N GLY A 73 6.41 -2.29 -2.56
CA GLY A 73 7.82 -2.11 -2.17
C GLY A 73 8.11 -2.14 -0.67
N SER A 74 7.09 -2.05 0.20
CA SER A 74 7.27 -2.20 1.66
C SER A 74 6.35 -3.28 2.25
N HIS A 75 5.81 -4.14 1.40
CA HIS A 75 5.08 -5.35 1.78
C HIS A 75 6.03 -6.41 2.36
N THR A 76 5.48 -7.32 3.17
CA THR A 76 6.28 -8.33 3.88
C THR A 76 6.20 -9.72 3.26
N ILE A 77 5.21 -9.99 2.44
CA ILE A 77 5.02 -11.26 1.75
C ILE A 77 5.24 -11.00 0.26
N PRO A 78 6.32 -11.52 -0.36
CA PRO A 78 6.54 -11.36 -1.78
C PRO A 78 5.40 -11.95 -2.62
N ALA A 79 5.06 -11.27 -3.71
CA ALA A 79 4.14 -11.81 -4.70
C ALA A 79 4.70 -13.09 -5.35
N ARG A 80 3.85 -13.88 -5.99
CA ARG A 80 4.31 -15.03 -6.76
C ARG A 80 5.34 -14.59 -7.80
N GLU A 81 6.31 -15.44 -8.03
CA GLU A 81 7.42 -15.10 -8.91
C GLU A 81 6.98 -14.85 -10.36
N ASP A 82 5.98 -15.57 -10.82
CA ASP A 82 5.37 -15.46 -12.16
C ASP A 82 4.31 -14.36 -12.25
N ALA A 83 3.88 -13.77 -11.12
CA ALA A 83 2.83 -12.75 -11.12
C ALA A 83 3.23 -11.50 -11.91
N SER A 84 2.32 -11.00 -12.71
CA SER A 84 2.37 -9.64 -13.25
C SER A 84 1.91 -8.66 -12.16
N LEU A 85 2.61 -7.53 -12.03
CA LEU A 85 2.30 -6.50 -11.04
C LEU A 85 2.01 -5.16 -11.72
N THR A 86 1.25 -5.21 -12.81
CA THR A 86 0.68 -4.00 -13.42
C THR A 86 -0.39 -3.42 -12.51
N VAL A 87 -0.73 -2.15 -12.68
CA VAL A 87 -1.81 -1.50 -11.91
C VAL A 87 -3.13 -2.26 -12.06
N ALA A 88 -3.41 -2.82 -13.24
CA ALA A 88 -4.60 -3.62 -13.50
C ALA A 88 -4.64 -4.91 -12.67
N GLU A 89 -3.51 -5.63 -12.58
CA GLU A 89 -3.41 -6.86 -11.78
C GLU A 89 -3.49 -6.57 -10.28
N LEU A 90 -2.88 -5.46 -9.83
CA LEU A 90 -3.00 -4.99 -8.45
C LEU A 90 -4.45 -4.63 -8.10
N ALA A 91 -5.16 -3.96 -9.01
CA ALA A 91 -6.57 -3.60 -8.83
C ALA A 91 -7.46 -4.85 -8.72
N GLN A 92 -7.23 -5.85 -9.55
CA GLN A 92 -7.94 -7.12 -9.48
C GLN A 92 -7.64 -7.87 -8.17
N ALA A 93 -6.39 -7.88 -7.72
CA ALA A 93 -6.02 -8.50 -6.45
C ALA A 93 -6.68 -7.80 -5.25
N VAL A 94 -6.83 -6.46 -5.29
CA VAL A 94 -7.59 -5.72 -4.27
C VAL A 94 -9.06 -6.12 -4.29
N ASN A 95 -9.68 -6.29 -5.46
CA ASN A 95 -11.07 -6.74 -5.57
C ASN A 95 -11.25 -8.17 -5.05
N GLU A 96 -10.35 -9.10 -5.40
CA GLU A 96 -10.36 -10.48 -4.87
C GLU A 96 -10.21 -10.53 -3.35
N ALA A 97 -9.37 -9.66 -2.78
CA ALA A 97 -9.24 -9.52 -1.33
C ALA A 97 -10.53 -8.94 -0.71
N ALA A 98 -11.12 -7.93 -1.34
CA ALA A 98 -12.36 -7.30 -0.87
C ALA A 98 -13.53 -8.29 -0.85
N GLU A 99 -13.69 -9.15 -1.86
CA GLU A 99 -14.72 -10.19 -1.92
C GLU A 99 -14.63 -11.17 -0.74
N GLN A 100 -13.39 -11.53 -0.35
CA GLN A 100 -13.16 -12.47 0.76
C GLN A 100 -13.30 -11.79 2.13
N LEU A 101 -12.87 -10.54 2.25
CA LEU A 101 -12.78 -9.84 3.53
C LEU A 101 -14.01 -9.00 3.85
N CYS A 102 -14.75 -8.50 2.85
CA CYS A 102 -15.82 -7.52 3.00
C CYS A 102 -17.20 -8.03 2.49
N PRO A 103 -17.76 -9.14 3.01
CA PRO A 103 -18.94 -9.80 2.44
C PRO A 103 -20.21 -8.95 2.48
N HIS A 104 -20.27 -7.93 3.34
CA HIS A 104 -21.44 -7.04 3.48
C HIS A 104 -21.28 -5.71 2.72
N GLY A 105 -20.22 -5.58 1.93
CA GLY A 105 -19.87 -4.38 1.19
C GLY A 105 -18.89 -3.49 1.94
N PHE A 106 -18.30 -2.53 1.21
CA PHE A 106 -17.19 -1.72 1.72
C PHE A 106 -17.09 -0.34 1.07
N THR A 107 -16.41 0.55 1.75
CA THR A 107 -15.86 1.78 1.17
C THR A 107 -14.38 1.54 0.90
N LEU A 108 -13.94 1.71 -0.34
CA LEU A 108 -12.53 1.60 -0.74
C LEU A 108 -11.83 2.95 -0.55
N ILE A 109 -10.70 2.95 0.15
CA ILE A 109 -9.92 4.15 0.46
C ILE A 109 -8.51 3.95 -0.07
N GLY A 110 -8.09 4.78 -1.02
CA GLY A 110 -6.76 4.72 -1.62
C GLY A 110 -5.99 6.02 -1.49
N SER A 111 -4.70 5.92 -1.28
CA SER A 111 -3.78 7.06 -1.21
C SER A 111 -2.57 6.86 -2.12
N ASP A 112 -2.04 7.94 -2.71
CA ASP A 112 -0.87 7.92 -3.60
C ASP A 112 -1.08 6.89 -4.76
N THR A 113 -0.13 6.03 -5.03
CA THR A 113 -0.23 4.92 -6.00
C THR A 113 -1.39 3.97 -5.67
N GLY A 114 -1.67 3.72 -4.37
CA GLY A 114 -2.85 2.96 -3.94
C GLY A 114 -4.16 3.62 -4.35
N GLY A 115 -4.19 4.94 -4.50
CA GLY A 115 -5.34 5.65 -5.04
C GLY A 115 -5.58 5.33 -6.51
N VAL A 116 -4.54 5.21 -7.34
CA VAL A 116 -4.67 4.79 -8.76
C VAL A 116 -5.16 3.34 -8.85
N VAL A 117 -4.58 2.45 -8.03
CA VAL A 117 -5.04 1.06 -7.93
C VAL A 117 -6.52 1.00 -7.55
N SER A 118 -6.93 1.81 -6.55
CA SER A 118 -8.32 1.87 -6.10
C SER A 118 -9.29 2.44 -7.13
N GLN A 119 -8.87 3.42 -7.93
CA GLN A 119 -9.66 3.93 -9.05
C GLN A 119 -9.93 2.81 -10.07
N LEU A 120 -8.87 2.10 -10.46
CA LEU A 120 -9.00 1.02 -11.43
C LEU A 120 -9.79 -0.17 -10.87
N ALA A 121 -9.64 -0.48 -9.58
CA ALA A 121 -10.44 -1.47 -8.89
C ALA A 121 -11.94 -1.11 -8.93
N ALA A 122 -12.27 0.17 -8.67
CA ALA A 122 -13.64 0.65 -8.71
C ALA A 122 -14.27 0.62 -10.11
N VAL A 123 -13.49 0.90 -11.17
CA VAL A 123 -13.96 0.81 -12.57
C VAL A 123 -14.34 -0.63 -12.96
N GLN A 124 -13.77 -1.64 -12.30
CA GLN A 124 -14.14 -3.04 -12.49
C GLN A 124 -15.46 -3.42 -11.81
N GLU A 125 -16.12 -2.48 -11.14
CA GLU A 125 -17.42 -2.63 -10.48
C GLU A 125 -17.51 -3.86 -9.54
N PRO A 126 -16.58 -4.03 -8.59
CA PRO A 126 -16.59 -5.20 -7.72
C PRO A 126 -17.85 -5.25 -6.86
N ALA A 127 -18.36 -6.45 -6.65
CA ALA A 127 -19.53 -6.64 -5.81
C ALA A 127 -19.29 -6.08 -4.40
N GLY A 128 -20.25 -5.32 -3.88
CA GLY A 128 -20.17 -4.75 -2.54
C GLY A 128 -19.42 -3.41 -2.43
N LEU A 129 -18.76 -2.90 -3.46
CA LEU A 129 -18.21 -1.54 -3.43
C LEU A 129 -19.35 -0.51 -3.34
N LYS A 130 -19.36 0.27 -2.27
CA LYS A 130 -20.38 1.31 -2.03
C LYS A 130 -19.87 2.71 -2.29
N ARG A 131 -18.62 2.97 -1.94
CA ARG A 131 -17.97 4.30 -2.08
C ARG A 131 -16.50 4.14 -2.38
N LEU A 132 -15.95 5.11 -3.10
CA LEU A 132 -14.53 5.28 -3.31
C LEU A 132 -14.08 6.61 -2.68
N VAL A 133 -13.05 6.57 -1.85
CA VAL A 133 -12.40 7.75 -1.26
C VAL A 133 -10.96 7.79 -1.73
N LEU A 134 -10.56 8.91 -2.30
CA LEU A 134 -9.23 9.12 -2.84
C LEU A 134 -8.53 10.24 -2.08
N LEU A 135 -7.34 9.93 -1.55
CA LEU A 135 -6.53 10.85 -0.75
C LEU A 135 -5.19 11.10 -1.44
N SER A 136 -4.94 12.35 -1.85
CA SER A 136 -3.64 12.76 -2.43
C SER A 136 -3.09 11.74 -3.44
N CYS A 137 -3.93 11.29 -4.36
CA CYS A 137 -3.57 10.26 -5.33
C CYS A 137 -3.17 10.85 -6.67
N ASP A 138 -2.33 10.12 -7.38
CA ASP A 138 -2.00 10.38 -8.76
C ASP A 138 -3.22 10.13 -9.68
N THR A 139 -3.18 10.71 -10.86
CA THR A 139 -4.16 10.46 -11.92
C THR A 139 -3.46 9.81 -13.12
N GLU A 140 -4.25 9.16 -13.99
CA GLU A 140 -3.76 8.44 -15.17
C GLU A 140 -2.70 9.21 -15.98
N LYS A 141 -2.84 10.55 -16.11
CA LYS A 141 -1.91 11.40 -16.86
C LYS A 141 -0.66 11.82 -16.10
N ASN A 142 -0.64 11.66 -14.79
CA ASN A 142 0.45 12.09 -13.90
C ASN A 142 0.86 10.97 -12.95
N PHE A 143 0.90 9.75 -13.45
CA PHE A 143 1.33 8.61 -12.66
C PHE A 143 2.84 8.70 -12.42
N LEU A 144 3.23 8.80 -11.17
CA LEU A 144 4.46 9.30 -10.58
C LEU A 144 4.72 10.79 -10.84
N PRO A 145 4.80 11.60 -9.77
CA PRO A 145 5.26 12.98 -9.84
C PRO A 145 6.61 13.10 -10.54
N LEU A 146 6.81 14.17 -11.28
CA LEU A 146 8.05 14.40 -12.04
C LEU A 146 9.35 14.08 -11.28
N PRO A 147 9.49 14.43 -9.98
CA PRO A 147 10.70 14.11 -9.21
C PRO A 147 10.93 12.63 -8.99
N LEU A 148 9.90 11.77 -9.11
CA LEU A 148 9.97 10.33 -8.87
C LEU A 148 9.97 9.48 -10.16
N ARG A 149 9.79 10.10 -11.33
CA ARG A 149 9.77 9.38 -12.63
C ARG A 149 11.07 8.64 -12.93
N TYR A 150 12.19 9.10 -12.39
CA TYR A 150 13.46 8.40 -12.55
C TYR A 150 13.42 6.96 -12.03
N LEU A 151 12.56 6.65 -11.03
CA LEU A 151 12.40 5.31 -10.47
C LEU A 151 11.97 4.29 -11.52
N GLN A 152 11.16 4.69 -12.50
CA GLN A 152 10.76 3.83 -13.61
C GLN A 152 11.97 3.40 -14.45
N TYR A 153 12.84 4.34 -14.78
CA TYR A 153 14.01 4.08 -15.62
C TYR A 153 15.07 3.26 -14.89
N VAL A 154 15.36 3.59 -13.63
CA VAL A 154 16.35 2.86 -12.86
C VAL A 154 15.90 1.43 -12.52
N ALA A 155 14.59 1.16 -12.51
CA ALA A 155 14.08 -0.19 -12.29
C ALA A 155 14.53 -1.21 -13.36
N TYR A 156 14.94 -0.76 -14.55
CA TYR A 156 15.48 -1.62 -15.60
C TYR A 156 16.96 -1.97 -15.41
N ILE A 157 17.68 -1.27 -14.54
CA ILE A 157 19.10 -1.46 -14.32
C ILE A 157 19.32 -2.46 -13.16
N PRO A 158 20.01 -3.58 -13.39
CA PRO A 158 20.31 -4.54 -12.32
C PRO A 158 21.04 -3.89 -11.14
N GLY A 159 20.67 -4.26 -9.92
CA GLY A 159 21.30 -3.74 -8.70
C GLY A 159 20.72 -2.43 -8.16
N THR A 160 19.88 -1.73 -8.92
CA THR A 160 19.35 -0.42 -8.48
C THR A 160 18.40 -0.51 -7.30
N MET A 161 17.62 -1.58 -7.17
CA MET A 161 16.77 -1.78 -6.00
C MET A 161 17.58 -2.04 -4.73
N GLN A 162 18.75 -2.67 -4.83
CA GLN A 162 19.70 -2.80 -3.73
C GLN A 162 20.31 -1.44 -3.37
N ALA A 163 20.69 -0.66 -4.39
CA ALA A 163 21.22 0.70 -4.19
C ALA A 163 20.17 1.63 -3.57
N LEU A 164 18.90 1.56 -4.02
CA LEU A 164 17.79 2.29 -3.43
C LEU A 164 17.64 1.95 -1.95
N ARG A 165 17.61 0.65 -1.61
CA ARG A 165 17.58 0.21 -0.21
C ARG A 165 18.73 0.80 0.59
N ALA A 166 19.98 0.69 0.09
CA ALA A 166 21.16 1.21 0.77
C ALA A 166 21.07 2.73 0.97
N ALA A 167 20.63 3.46 -0.04
CA ALA A 167 20.41 4.90 0.03
C ALA A 167 19.37 5.29 1.07
N LEU A 168 18.25 4.57 1.15
CA LEU A 168 17.19 4.83 2.12
C LEU A 168 17.59 4.54 3.58
N HIS A 169 18.68 3.82 3.84
CA HIS A 169 19.24 3.72 5.18
C HIS A 169 19.92 5.01 5.64
N LEU A 170 20.32 5.88 4.72
CA LEU A 170 20.92 7.17 5.04
C LEU A 170 19.85 8.20 5.37
N GLY A 171 19.80 8.68 6.61
CA GLY A 171 18.74 9.57 7.08
C GLY A 171 18.59 10.86 6.27
N TRP A 172 19.69 11.43 5.76
CA TRP A 172 19.66 12.62 4.92
C TRP A 172 19.03 12.37 3.54
N VAL A 173 19.21 11.15 2.96
CA VAL A 173 18.60 10.78 1.67
C VAL A 173 17.07 10.78 1.77
N ARG A 174 16.52 10.30 2.87
CA ARG A 174 15.06 10.26 3.10
C ARG A 174 14.42 11.65 3.07
N ARG A 175 15.19 12.68 3.46
CA ARG A 175 14.76 14.10 3.49
C ARG A 175 14.85 14.80 2.13
N LEU A 176 15.45 14.15 1.14
CA LEU A 176 15.53 14.74 -0.19
C LEU A 176 14.15 14.80 -0.88
N PRO A 177 13.88 15.84 -1.67
CA PRO A 177 12.65 15.96 -2.46
C PRO A 177 12.40 14.78 -3.40
N ILE A 178 13.49 14.18 -3.90
CA ILE A 178 13.44 13.00 -4.78
C ILE A 178 13.21 11.68 -4.03
N ALA A 179 13.03 11.71 -2.72
CA ALA A 179 12.71 10.57 -1.86
C ALA A 179 11.39 10.88 -1.11
N PHE A 180 11.45 11.02 0.21
CA PHE A 180 10.26 11.25 1.02
C PHE A 180 10.11 12.72 1.48
N GLY A 181 11.07 13.59 1.20
CA GLY A 181 11.12 14.93 1.79
C GLY A 181 9.93 15.83 1.45
N TRP A 182 9.24 15.62 0.34
CA TRP A 182 8.00 16.33 -0.02
C TRP A 182 6.72 15.55 0.33
N LEU A 183 6.85 14.26 0.58
CA LEU A 183 5.70 13.39 0.83
C LEU A 183 5.31 13.36 2.30
N VAL A 184 6.25 13.63 3.21
CA VAL A 184 6.06 13.53 4.65
C VAL A 184 6.17 14.90 5.30
N LYS A 185 5.09 15.37 5.93
CA LYS A 185 5.06 16.68 6.60
C LYS A 185 5.69 16.66 8.00
N ARG A 186 5.65 15.51 8.69
CA ARG A 186 6.29 15.30 9.98
C ARG A 186 7.50 14.39 9.86
N GLU A 187 8.41 14.50 10.78
CA GLU A 187 9.51 13.53 10.86
C GLU A 187 8.97 12.18 11.33
N LEU A 188 9.24 11.13 10.56
CA LEU A 188 8.93 9.76 10.94
C LEU A 188 9.96 9.28 11.95
N ASP A 189 9.53 8.49 12.92
CA ASP A 189 10.42 7.89 13.90
C ASP A 189 11.20 6.68 13.33
N ALA A 190 12.08 6.11 14.16
CA ALA A 190 12.93 4.99 13.72
C ALA A 190 12.12 3.71 13.43
N ALA A 191 11.00 3.48 14.15
CA ALA A 191 10.15 2.31 13.95
C ALA A 191 9.37 2.43 12.64
N GLU A 192 8.81 3.60 12.35
CA GLU A 192 8.12 3.91 11.09
C GLU A 192 9.07 3.76 9.89
N TRP A 193 10.27 4.32 9.97
CA TRP A 193 11.28 4.14 8.92
C TRP A 193 11.68 2.67 8.74
N ASN A 194 11.83 1.94 9.84
CA ASN A 194 12.18 0.52 9.76
C ASN A 194 11.05 -0.28 9.11
N SER A 195 9.79 0.00 9.41
CA SER A 195 8.62 -0.62 8.78
C SER A 195 8.65 -0.45 7.25
N ILE A 196 9.02 0.73 6.77
CA ILE A 196 9.10 1.04 5.33
C ILE A 196 10.30 0.36 4.66
N ILE A 197 11.48 0.36 5.29
CA ILE A 197 12.75 -0.01 4.65
C ILE A 197 13.12 -1.48 4.88
N ALA A 198 12.78 -2.06 6.04
CA ALA A 198 13.18 -3.42 6.37
C ALA A 198 12.69 -4.47 5.35
N PRO A 199 11.47 -4.39 4.81
CA PRO A 199 11.00 -5.35 3.81
C PRO A 199 11.87 -5.40 2.54
N LEU A 200 12.53 -4.29 2.18
CA LEU A 200 13.46 -4.26 1.05
C LEU A 200 14.73 -5.12 1.25
N LYS A 201 14.94 -5.73 2.42
CA LYS A 201 15.97 -6.76 2.62
C LYS A 201 15.65 -8.02 1.82
N ASP A 202 14.39 -8.33 1.64
CA ASP A 202 13.93 -9.48 0.87
C ASP A 202 14.14 -9.26 -0.63
N ALA A 203 14.67 -10.28 -1.31
CA ALA A 203 14.92 -10.22 -2.76
C ALA A 203 13.61 -10.23 -3.56
N GLY A 204 12.60 -10.97 -3.09
CA GLY A 204 11.27 -11.01 -3.68
C GLY A 204 10.58 -9.64 -3.63
N VAL A 205 10.64 -8.96 -2.48
CA VAL A 205 10.09 -7.60 -2.34
C VAL A 205 10.77 -6.61 -3.28
N ARG A 206 12.09 -6.68 -3.43
CA ARG A 206 12.81 -5.83 -4.41
C ARG A 206 12.46 -6.17 -5.86
N ARG A 207 12.30 -7.46 -6.18
CA ARG A 207 11.82 -7.93 -7.49
C ARG A 207 10.43 -7.36 -7.78
N ASP A 208 9.53 -7.44 -6.80
CA ASP A 208 8.16 -6.98 -6.93
C ASP A 208 8.09 -5.46 -7.12
N LEU A 209 8.85 -4.70 -6.33
CA LEU A 209 8.98 -3.25 -6.54
C LEU A 209 9.47 -2.92 -7.95
N ALA A 210 10.50 -3.63 -8.45
CA ALA A 210 10.98 -3.42 -9.81
C ALA A 210 9.93 -3.76 -10.86
N LYS A 211 9.12 -4.82 -10.67
CA LYS A 211 8.01 -5.16 -11.57
C LYS A 211 6.94 -4.07 -11.59
N VAL A 212 6.53 -3.57 -10.42
CA VAL A 212 5.56 -2.49 -10.31
C VAL A 212 6.06 -1.25 -11.04
N LEU A 213 7.29 -0.80 -10.76
CA LEU A 213 7.87 0.39 -11.40
C LEU A 213 7.96 0.27 -12.92
N LYS A 214 8.24 -0.93 -13.44
CA LYS A 214 8.24 -1.22 -14.89
C LYS A 214 6.83 -1.31 -15.48
N GLY A 215 5.87 -1.77 -14.69
CA GLY A 215 4.47 -1.92 -15.09
C GLY A 215 3.67 -0.62 -15.06
N ILE A 216 4.24 0.45 -14.50
CA ILE A 216 3.70 1.79 -14.57
C ILE A 216 3.97 2.32 -15.97
N SER A 217 3.01 2.14 -16.89
CA SER A 217 3.07 2.76 -18.22
C SER A 217 2.72 4.24 -18.10
N THR A 218 3.59 5.08 -18.67
CA THR A 218 3.33 6.51 -18.87
C THR A 218 2.53 6.73 -20.13
#